data_005c29f9b9263c10a0581f88f92bc9f1
#
_entry.id   005c29f9b9263c10a0581f88f92bc9f1
#
_cell.length_a   1.000
_cell.length_b   1.000
_cell.length_c   1.000
_cell.angle_alpha   90.00
_cell.angle_beta   90.00
_cell.angle_gamma   90.00
#
_symmetry.space_group_name_H-M   'P 1'
#
loop_
_entity.id
_entity.type
_entity.pdbx_description
1 polymer ?
#
loop_
_entity_poly.entity_id
_entity_poly.type
_entity_poly.pdbx_seq_one_letter_code
_entity_poly.pdbx_strand_id
1 'polypeptide(L)'
;MNVDCLIVDDETVLAETTSEYFNMFDVKSAYVTSAEQCLQFLEHNKTSLILLDINLGDASGFDLCKKLRKTTNIPILFISARASDDDILIALNIGGDDYIHKPYTLSVLLAKVKAVLKRYGNNSPTDMIEFGEVQIDSKLCRVRVNGAYVKLKTMEFKLLNYLATHRNRVVTKEELFSNVWGDSITGDGTLNVHIRHLREKIEVNPNDPQYIKTVWGTGYVLEDVKR
;
A
#
# COMPACT_ATOMS: atom_id res chain seq x y z
N MET A 1 20.26 -10.36 -8.13
CA MET A 1 19.65 -9.34 -9.00
C MET A 1 18.52 -8.66 -8.24
N ASN A 2 18.26 -7.35 -8.46
CA ASN A 2 17.09 -6.68 -7.89
C ASN A 2 16.20 -6.23 -9.04
N VAL A 3 14.93 -6.62 -9.01
CA VAL A 3 13.93 -6.22 -9.99
C VAL A 3 12.77 -5.51 -9.30
N ASP A 4 12.05 -4.66 -10.03
CA ASP A 4 10.86 -4.00 -9.52
C ASP A 4 9.65 -4.93 -9.58
N CYS A 5 9.55 -5.76 -10.63
CA CYS A 5 8.44 -6.69 -10.84
C CYS A 5 8.95 -8.07 -11.26
N LEU A 6 8.53 -9.12 -10.56
CA LEU A 6 8.68 -10.51 -10.99
C LEU A 6 7.34 -11.00 -11.57
N ILE A 7 7.37 -11.44 -12.82
CA ILE A 7 6.21 -11.99 -13.52
C ILE A 7 6.27 -13.52 -13.39
N VAL A 8 5.17 -14.12 -12.95
CA VAL A 8 5.03 -15.58 -12.79
C VAL A 8 3.82 -16.02 -13.60
N ASP A 9 4.06 -16.58 -14.78
CA ASP A 9 3.02 -16.98 -15.73
C ASP A 9 3.56 -18.15 -16.57
N ASP A 10 2.82 -19.25 -16.70
CA ASP A 10 3.24 -20.45 -17.43
C ASP A 10 3.21 -20.24 -18.96
N GLU A 11 2.50 -19.22 -19.44
CA GLU A 11 2.55 -18.78 -20.83
C GLU A 11 3.85 -18.01 -21.11
N THR A 12 4.93 -18.74 -21.43
CA THR A 12 6.29 -18.17 -21.60
C THR A 12 6.31 -16.94 -22.51
N VAL A 13 5.64 -16.99 -23.67
CA VAL A 13 5.62 -15.88 -24.63
C VAL A 13 4.96 -14.64 -24.04
N LEU A 14 3.87 -14.81 -23.29
CA LEU A 14 3.18 -13.70 -22.61
C LEU A 14 4.03 -13.10 -21.50
N ALA A 15 4.65 -13.96 -20.68
CA ALA A 15 5.53 -13.53 -19.59
C ALA A 15 6.75 -12.74 -20.10
N GLU A 16 7.40 -13.24 -21.16
CA GLU A 16 8.54 -12.60 -21.80
C GLU A 16 8.16 -11.26 -22.42
N THR A 17 7.12 -11.24 -23.26
CA THR A 17 6.63 -9.98 -23.88
C THR A 17 6.24 -8.93 -22.84
N THR A 18 5.60 -9.37 -21.74
CA THR A 18 5.22 -8.48 -20.64
C THR A 18 6.46 -7.91 -19.95
N SER A 19 7.46 -8.75 -19.70
CA SER A 19 8.73 -8.32 -19.10
C SER A 19 9.48 -7.33 -20.00
N GLU A 20 9.59 -7.61 -21.28
CA GLU A 20 10.22 -6.71 -22.25
C GLU A 20 9.49 -5.37 -22.30
N TYR A 21 8.15 -5.38 -22.38
CA TYR A 21 7.35 -4.17 -22.36
C TYR A 21 7.57 -3.35 -21.09
N PHE A 22 7.62 -3.98 -19.92
CA PHE A 22 7.87 -3.27 -18.66
C PHE A 22 9.26 -2.64 -18.61
N ASN A 23 10.28 -3.37 -19.07
CA ASN A 23 11.64 -2.87 -19.15
C ASN A 23 11.78 -1.66 -20.09
N MET A 24 10.98 -1.57 -21.17
CA MET A 24 10.94 -0.40 -22.04
C MET A 24 10.38 0.86 -21.36
N PHE A 25 9.61 0.70 -20.28
CA PHE A 25 8.99 1.79 -19.54
C PHE A 25 9.54 1.94 -18.12
N ASP A 26 10.83 1.68 -17.91
CA ASP A 26 11.57 1.91 -16.66
C ASP A 26 11.04 1.08 -15.46
N VAL A 27 10.40 -0.05 -15.68
CA VAL A 27 10.07 -1.04 -14.67
C VAL A 27 10.96 -2.25 -14.87
N LYS A 28 12.05 -2.34 -14.08
CA LYS A 28 12.96 -3.49 -14.15
C LYS A 28 12.22 -4.76 -13.81
N SER A 29 12.06 -5.64 -14.79
CA SER A 29 11.28 -6.86 -14.61
C SER A 29 12.07 -8.10 -15.05
N ALA A 30 11.70 -9.21 -14.44
CA ALA A 30 12.09 -10.56 -14.85
C ALA A 30 10.84 -11.42 -14.85
N TYR A 31 10.93 -12.57 -15.55
CA TYR A 31 9.85 -13.54 -15.56
C TYR A 31 10.34 -14.93 -15.21
N VAL A 32 9.43 -15.74 -14.72
CA VAL A 32 9.58 -17.17 -14.47
C VAL A 32 8.28 -17.88 -14.84
N THR A 33 8.36 -19.16 -15.21
CA THR A 33 7.22 -19.88 -15.80
C THR A 33 6.62 -20.94 -14.89
N SER A 34 7.08 -21.02 -13.63
CA SER A 34 6.53 -21.96 -12.66
C SER A 34 6.64 -21.47 -11.22
N ALA A 35 5.83 -22.06 -10.35
CA ALA A 35 5.88 -21.80 -8.91
C ALA A 35 7.25 -22.14 -8.30
N GLU A 36 7.90 -23.22 -8.77
CA GLU A 36 9.22 -23.63 -8.29
C GLU A 36 10.30 -22.63 -8.67
N GLN A 37 10.31 -22.17 -9.93
CA GLN A 37 11.23 -21.14 -10.40
C GLN A 37 11.03 -19.82 -9.65
N CYS A 38 9.79 -19.47 -9.29
CA CYS A 38 9.50 -18.28 -8.47
C CYS A 38 10.17 -18.38 -7.10
N LEU A 39 10.05 -19.51 -6.42
CA LEU A 39 10.68 -19.73 -5.11
C LEU A 39 12.20 -19.68 -5.22
N GLN A 40 12.79 -20.38 -6.21
CA GLN A 40 14.24 -20.35 -6.47
C GLN A 40 14.73 -18.93 -6.80
N PHE A 41 13.97 -18.16 -7.57
CA PHE A 41 14.33 -16.78 -7.86
C PHE A 41 14.43 -15.95 -6.59
N LEU A 42 13.45 -16.08 -5.69
CA LEU A 42 13.37 -15.30 -4.45
C LEU A 42 14.41 -15.69 -3.40
N GLU A 43 15.03 -16.87 -3.49
CA GLU A 43 16.15 -17.28 -2.63
C GLU A 43 17.42 -16.43 -2.88
N HIS A 44 17.65 -16.03 -4.12
CA HIS A 44 18.89 -15.36 -4.55
C HIS A 44 18.68 -13.93 -5.03
N ASN A 45 17.44 -13.49 -5.23
CA ASN A 45 17.09 -12.21 -5.81
C ASN A 45 16.00 -11.52 -4.98
N LYS A 46 15.84 -10.20 -5.21
CA LYS A 46 14.78 -9.41 -4.58
C LYS A 46 13.86 -8.84 -5.65
N THR A 47 12.57 -8.78 -5.34
CA THR A 47 11.58 -8.08 -6.13
C THR A 47 10.73 -7.18 -5.22
N SER A 48 10.20 -6.09 -5.78
CA SER A 48 9.30 -5.16 -5.09
C SER A 48 7.84 -5.49 -5.29
N LEU A 49 7.51 -6.32 -6.30
CA LEU A 49 6.17 -6.75 -6.67
C LEU A 49 6.23 -8.12 -7.35
N ILE A 50 5.20 -8.93 -7.13
CA ILE A 50 4.98 -10.18 -7.87
C ILE A 50 3.68 -10.04 -8.66
N LEU A 51 3.75 -10.24 -9.97
CA LEU A 51 2.63 -10.37 -10.87
C LEU A 51 2.40 -11.87 -11.09
N LEU A 52 1.29 -12.41 -10.60
CA LEU A 52 1.11 -13.86 -10.43
C LEU A 52 -0.11 -14.36 -11.19
N ASP A 53 0.09 -15.22 -12.19
CA ASP A 53 -1.04 -15.96 -12.75
C ASP A 53 -1.59 -16.97 -11.74
N ILE A 54 -2.91 -17.10 -11.72
CA ILE A 54 -3.58 -18.11 -10.90
C ILE A 54 -3.34 -19.50 -11.45
N ASN A 55 -3.29 -19.65 -12.78
CA ASN A 55 -3.00 -20.92 -13.45
C ASN A 55 -1.50 -20.99 -13.78
N LEU A 56 -0.79 -21.94 -13.20
CA LEU A 56 0.63 -22.17 -13.44
C LEU A 56 0.86 -23.63 -13.89
N GLY A 57 0.16 -24.03 -14.94
CA GLY A 57 0.18 -25.42 -15.41
C GLY A 57 -0.38 -26.37 -14.36
N ASP A 58 0.47 -27.23 -13.81
CA ASP A 58 0.08 -28.22 -12.78
C ASP A 58 -0.02 -27.62 -11.38
N ALA A 59 0.36 -26.36 -11.19
CA ALA A 59 0.36 -25.66 -9.89
C ALA A 59 -0.68 -24.54 -9.85
N SER A 60 -1.12 -24.20 -8.62
CA SER A 60 -2.01 -23.08 -8.39
C SER A 60 -1.24 -21.85 -7.88
N GLY A 61 -1.43 -20.69 -8.54
CA GLY A 61 -0.93 -19.42 -8.06
C GLY A 61 -1.46 -19.07 -6.65
N PHE A 62 -2.65 -19.55 -6.31
CA PHE A 62 -3.18 -19.40 -4.94
C PHE A 62 -2.34 -20.12 -3.90
N ASP A 63 -1.87 -21.33 -4.20
CA ASP A 63 -1.04 -22.10 -3.27
C ASP A 63 0.37 -21.52 -3.19
N LEU A 64 0.90 -21.01 -4.30
CA LEU A 64 2.15 -20.24 -4.28
C LEU A 64 2.01 -18.99 -3.41
N CYS A 65 0.93 -18.21 -3.55
CA CYS A 65 0.67 -17.04 -2.71
C CYS A 65 0.64 -17.41 -1.22
N LYS A 66 -0.09 -18.45 -0.83
CA LYS A 66 -0.12 -18.94 0.57
C LYS A 66 1.28 -19.30 1.10
N LYS A 67 2.12 -19.91 0.26
CA LYS A 67 3.52 -20.23 0.62
C LYS A 67 4.34 -18.96 0.81
N LEU A 68 4.25 -18.02 -0.14
CA LEU A 68 4.96 -16.74 -0.08
C LEU A 68 4.58 -15.92 1.15
N ARG A 69 3.30 -15.88 1.52
CA ARG A 69 2.81 -15.13 2.69
C ARG A 69 3.34 -15.62 4.03
N LYS A 70 3.90 -16.84 4.08
CA LYS A 70 4.60 -17.34 5.29
C LYS A 70 5.95 -16.67 5.52
N THR A 71 6.58 -16.15 4.48
CA THR A 71 7.96 -15.65 4.52
C THR A 71 8.12 -14.22 4.02
N THR A 72 7.14 -13.67 3.29
CA THR A 72 7.27 -12.34 2.68
C THR A 72 5.95 -11.58 2.64
N ASN A 73 6.06 -10.24 2.70
CA ASN A 73 4.96 -9.30 2.51
C ASN A 73 5.08 -8.54 1.17
N ILE A 74 5.84 -9.07 0.21
CA ILE A 74 5.94 -8.48 -1.13
C ILE A 74 4.53 -8.40 -1.73
N PRO A 75 4.11 -7.24 -2.28
CA PRO A 75 2.82 -7.12 -2.94
C PRO A 75 2.65 -8.15 -4.05
N ILE A 76 1.47 -8.81 -4.09
CA ILE A 76 1.12 -9.80 -5.10
C ILE A 76 -0.13 -9.33 -5.82
N LEU A 77 -0.01 -9.09 -7.13
CA LEU A 77 -1.12 -8.85 -8.04
C LEU A 77 -1.44 -10.14 -8.78
N PHE A 78 -2.65 -10.64 -8.58
CA PHE A 78 -3.12 -11.78 -9.36
C PHE A 78 -3.55 -11.36 -10.76
N ILE A 79 -3.24 -12.22 -11.73
CA ILE A 79 -3.76 -12.14 -13.10
C ILE A 79 -4.53 -13.41 -13.37
N SER A 80 -5.72 -13.32 -13.98
CA SER A 80 -6.46 -14.52 -14.35
C SER A 80 -7.54 -14.26 -15.39
N ALA A 81 -7.87 -15.31 -16.17
CA ALA A 81 -9.05 -15.34 -17.00
C ALA A 81 -10.34 -15.65 -16.19
N ARG A 82 -10.22 -16.07 -14.93
CA ARG A 82 -11.36 -16.29 -14.04
C ARG A 82 -11.96 -14.95 -13.64
N ALA A 83 -13.28 -14.81 -13.77
CA ALA A 83 -13.99 -13.54 -13.60
C ALA A 83 -15.06 -13.59 -12.51
N SER A 84 -15.15 -14.70 -11.75
CA SER A 84 -16.16 -14.77 -10.71
C SER A 84 -15.79 -13.90 -9.52
N ASP A 85 -16.77 -13.26 -8.90
CA ASP A 85 -16.57 -12.49 -7.67
C ASP A 85 -15.96 -13.35 -6.56
N ASP A 86 -16.28 -14.65 -6.54
CA ASP A 86 -15.73 -15.61 -5.60
C ASP A 86 -14.22 -15.82 -5.80
N ASP A 87 -13.73 -15.91 -7.04
CA ASP A 87 -12.30 -16.05 -7.32
C ASP A 87 -11.52 -14.80 -6.87
N ILE A 88 -12.10 -13.61 -7.08
CA ILE A 88 -11.52 -12.34 -6.61
C ILE A 88 -11.46 -12.31 -5.08
N LEU A 89 -12.57 -12.67 -4.41
CA LEU A 89 -12.61 -12.73 -2.96
C LEU A 89 -11.61 -13.73 -2.39
N ILE A 90 -11.47 -14.90 -3.00
CA ILE A 90 -10.47 -15.91 -2.62
C ILE A 90 -9.07 -15.33 -2.77
N ALA A 91 -8.74 -14.72 -3.93
CA ALA A 91 -7.43 -14.14 -4.21
C ALA A 91 -7.02 -13.12 -3.14
N LEU A 92 -7.92 -12.20 -2.78
CA LEU A 92 -7.67 -11.16 -1.79
C LEU A 92 -7.59 -11.74 -0.36
N ASN A 93 -8.45 -12.70 -0.01
CA ASN A 93 -8.45 -13.32 1.31
C ASN A 93 -7.19 -14.15 1.61
N ILE A 94 -6.58 -14.78 0.61
CA ILE A 94 -5.34 -15.55 0.78
C ILE A 94 -4.09 -14.66 0.84
N GLY A 95 -4.26 -13.33 0.65
CA GLY A 95 -3.20 -12.36 0.77
C GLY A 95 -2.74 -11.69 -0.53
N GLY A 96 -3.54 -11.77 -1.60
CA GLY A 96 -3.36 -10.93 -2.78
C GLY A 96 -3.67 -9.46 -2.46
N ASP A 97 -2.95 -8.56 -3.09
CA ASP A 97 -3.11 -7.10 -2.88
C ASP A 97 -4.02 -6.45 -3.94
N ASP A 98 -4.11 -7.04 -5.12
CA ASP A 98 -5.03 -6.63 -6.20
C ASP A 98 -5.25 -7.80 -7.18
N TYR A 99 -6.22 -7.62 -8.08
CA TYR A 99 -6.61 -8.62 -9.08
C TYR A 99 -6.78 -7.96 -10.45
N ILE A 100 -6.29 -8.64 -11.49
CA ILE A 100 -6.38 -8.17 -12.88
C ILE A 100 -6.99 -9.27 -13.73
N HIS A 101 -8.10 -8.94 -14.38
CA HIS A 101 -8.80 -9.88 -15.26
C HIS A 101 -8.18 -9.90 -16.66
N LYS A 102 -7.92 -11.10 -17.20
CA LYS A 102 -7.61 -11.32 -18.64
C LYS A 102 -8.95 -11.31 -19.44
N PRO A 103 -9.04 -10.63 -20.62
CA PRO A 103 -7.94 -9.96 -21.31
C PRO A 103 -7.66 -8.55 -20.80
N TYR A 104 -6.40 -8.15 -20.80
CA TYR A 104 -5.93 -6.80 -20.45
C TYR A 104 -5.01 -6.27 -21.56
N THR A 105 -4.83 -4.95 -21.60
CA THR A 105 -3.75 -4.37 -22.40
C THR A 105 -2.50 -4.19 -21.55
N LEU A 106 -1.30 -4.34 -22.16
CA LEU A 106 -0.03 -4.18 -21.44
C LEU A 106 0.10 -2.79 -20.81
N SER A 107 -0.48 -1.75 -21.42
CA SER A 107 -0.48 -0.38 -20.88
C SER A 107 -1.31 -0.26 -19.59
N VAL A 108 -2.46 -0.90 -19.52
CA VAL A 108 -3.31 -0.94 -18.31
C VAL A 108 -2.60 -1.73 -17.21
N LEU A 109 -2.02 -2.88 -17.56
CA LEU A 109 -1.24 -3.70 -16.62
C LEU A 109 -0.05 -2.90 -16.05
N LEU A 110 0.72 -2.25 -16.91
CA LEU A 110 1.85 -1.40 -16.51
C LEU A 110 1.41 -0.25 -15.59
N ALA A 111 0.29 0.41 -15.93
CA ALA A 111 -0.23 1.50 -15.09
C ALA A 111 -0.59 1.00 -13.67
N LYS A 112 -1.23 -0.16 -13.55
CA LYS A 112 -1.52 -0.80 -12.26
C LYS A 112 -0.24 -1.18 -11.51
N VAL A 113 0.71 -1.82 -12.18
CA VAL A 113 2.02 -2.18 -11.60
C VAL A 113 2.74 -0.93 -11.09
N LYS A 114 2.84 0.13 -11.89
CA LYS A 114 3.44 1.41 -11.45
C LYS A 114 2.71 2.03 -10.26
N ALA A 115 1.38 1.98 -10.22
CA ALA A 115 0.60 2.47 -9.09
C ALA A 115 0.87 1.69 -7.80
N VAL A 116 1.03 0.37 -7.90
CA VAL A 116 1.40 -0.48 -6.77
C VAL A 116 2.85 -0.24 -6.37
N LEU A 117 3.78 -0.27 -7.31
CA LEU A 117 5.19 0.05 -7.03
C LEU A 117 5.35 1.42 -6.39
N LYS A 118 4.59 2.43 -6.80
CA LYS A 118 4.59 3.75 -6.16
C LYS A 118 4.09 3.69 -4.71
N ARG A 119 3.05 2.88 -4.42
CA ARG A 119 2.53 2.69 -3.06
C ARG A 119 3.49 1.91 -2.15
N TYR A 120 4.15 0.89 -2.71
CA TYR A 120 5.03 -0.02 -1.98
C TYR A 120 6.53 0.26 -2.22
N GLY A 121 6.90 0.88 -3.34
CA GLY A 121 8.27 1.15 -3.79
C GLY A 121 8.90 2.43 -3.23
N ASN A 122 8.13 3.22 -2.51
CA ASN A 122 8.71 4.20 -1.58
C ASN A 122 9.29 3.48 -0.35
N ASN A 123 10.07 2.42 -0.58
CA ASN A 123 11.03 1.87 0.36
C ASN A 123 12.28 2.78 0.45
N SER A 124 12.04 4.08 0.55
CA SER A 124 12.94 4.99 1.25
C SER A 124 12.84 4.71 2.75
N PRO A 125 13.83 5.09 3.56
CA PRO A 125 13.70 5.12 5.02
C PRO A 125 12.50 5.95 5.53
N THR A 126 11.57 6.35 4.68
CA THR A 126 10.42 7.22 4.85
C THR A 126 9.06 6.50 5.01
N ASP A 127 9.01 5.17 5.13
CA ASP A 127 7.79 4.50 5.65
C ASP A 127 7.58 4.83 7.14
N MET A 128 8.63 5.34 7.77
CA MET A 128 8.57 5.97 9.09
C MET A 128 8.43 7.48 8.89
N ILE A 129 7.25 8.00 9.14
CA ILE A 129 7.05 9.45 9.24
C ILE A 129 7.31 9.85 10.67
N GLU A 130 8.24 10.76 10.87
CA GLU A 130 8.59 11.26 12.20
C GLU A 130 8.33 12.77 12.27
N PHE A 131 7.71 13.20 13.36
CA PHE A 131 7.54 14.60 13.72
C PHE A 131 7.47 14.73 15.24
N GLY A 132 8.26 15.62 15.81
CA GLY A 132 8.42 15.69 17.27
C GLY A 132 8.73 14.33 17.89
N GLU A 133 7.90 13.89 18.83
CA GLU A 133 8.03 12.58 19.50
C GLU A 133 7.16 11.49 18.87
N VAL A 134 6.51 11.77 17.75
CA VAL A 134 5.59 10.85 17.05
C VAL A 134 6.30 10.16 15.91
N GLN A 135 6.20 8.84 15.88
CA GLN A 135 6.68 7.97 14.80
C GLN A 135 5.51 7.17 14.23
N ILE A 136 5.30 7.25 12.93
CA ILE A 136 4.25 6.53 12.20
C ILE A 136 4.92 5.52 11.28
N ASP A 137 4.65 4.24 11.48
CA ASP A 137 4.93 3.20 10.52
C ASP A 137 3.69 3.02 9.63
N SER A 138 3.73 3.62 8.45
CA SER A 138 2.60 3.61 7.51
C SER A 138 2.30 2.21 6.98
N LYS A 139 3.31 1.35 6.90
CA LYS A 139 3.20 -0.03 6.40
C LYS A 139 2.58 -0.97 7.43
N LEU A 140 3.03 -0.88 8.68
CA LEU A 140 2.51 -1.71 9.75
C LEU A 140 1.27 -1.09 10.43
N CYS A 141 0.81 0.07 9.97
CA CYS A 141 -0.28 0.84 10.59
C CYS A 141 -0.06 1.04 12.11
N ARG A 142 1.17 1.34 12.51
CA ARG A 142 1.58 1.50 13.91
C ARG A 142 2.03 2.91 14.19
N VAL A 143 1.73 3.37 15.38
CA VAL A 143 2.16 4.69 15.88
C VAL A 143 2.87 4.52 17.21
N ARG A 144 3.97 5.25 17.38
CA ARG A 144 4.66 5.41 18.66
C ARG A 144 4.68 6.88 19.03
N VAL A 145 4.53 7.14 20.31
CA VAL A 145 4.70 8.48 20.91
C VAL A 145 5.65 8.33 22.08
N ASN A 146 6.72 9.10 22.11
CA ASN A 146 7.80 8.95 23.10
C ASN A 146 8.34 7.51 23.18
N GLY A 147 8.45 6.82 22.02
CA GLY A 147 8.91 5.43 21.93
C GLY A 147 7.88 4.35 22.32
N ALA A 148 6.76 4.73 22.96
CA ALA A 148 5.70 3.80 23.35
C ALA A 148 4.65 3.62 22.26
N TYR A 149 4.17 2.38 22.06
CA TYR A 149 3.09 2.11 21.11
C TYR A 149 1.76 2.72 21.54
N VAL A 150 1.12 3.44 20.63
CA VAL A 150 -0.20 4.03 20.81
C VAL A 150 -1.21 3.33 19.89
N LYS A 151 -2.29 2.80 20.48
CA LYS A 151 -3.34 2.14 19.70
C LYS A 151 -4.29 3.16 19.10
N LEU A 152 -4.28 3.27 17.79
CA LEU A 152 -5.25 4.06 17.02
C LEU A 152 -6.33 3.14 16.41
N LYS A 153 -7.55 3.67 16.30
CA LYS A 153 -8.61 3.05 15.49
C LYS A 153 -8.28 3.28 14.01
N THR A 154 -8.83 2.45 13.12
CA THR A 154 -8.54 2.51 11.68
C THR A 154 -8.70 3.91 11.08
N MET A 155 -9.79 4.62 11.42
CA MET A 155 -10.02 5.98 10.89
C MET A 155 -9.09 7.02 11.50
N GLU A 156 -8.76 6.89 12.79
CA GLU A 156 -7.76 7.75 13.44
C GLU A 156 -6.38 7.57 12.79
N PHE A 157 -5.99 6.32 12.49
CA PHE A 157 -4.74 6.05 11.80
C PHE A 157 -4.73 6.64 10.38
N LYS A 158 -5.78 6.41 9.58
CA LYS A 158 -5.89 6.97 8.23
C LYS A 158 -5.78 8.50 8.24
N LEU A 159 -6.51 9.14 9.16
CA LEU A 159 -6.51 10.59 9.31
C LEU A 159 -5.13 11.13 9.70
N LEU A 160 -4.48 10.52 10.71
CA LEU A 160 -3.15 10.92 11.14
C LEU A 160 -2.11 10.73 10.02
N ASN A 161 -2.14 9.57 9.36
CA ASN A 161 -1.23 9.26 8.26
C ASN A 161 -1.41 10.23 7.09
N TYR A 162 -2.66 10.56 6.74
CA TYR A 162 -2.94 11.54 5.69
C TYR A 162 -2.40 12.93 6.04
N LEU A 163 -2.65 13.43 7.25
CA LEU A 163 -2.13 14.71 7.71
C LEU A 163 -0.60 14.72 7.74
N ALA A 164 0.03 13.64 8.20
CA ALA A 164 1.48 13.51 8.31
C ALA A 164 2.19 13.45 6.95
N THR A 165 1.59 12.78 5.95
CA THR A 165 2.11 12.78 4.57
C THR A 165 1.96 14.14 3.88
N HIS A 166 1.04 14.97 4.37
CA HIS A 166 0.78 16.33 3.85
C HIS A 166 1.17 17.42 4.85
N ARG A 167 2.14 17.12 5.74
CA ARG A 167 2.56 18.05 6.79
C ARG A 167 3.01 19.40 6.26
N ASN A 168 2.92 20.42 7.12
CA ASN A 168 3.28 21.82 6.85
C ASN A 168 2.44 22.48 5.73
N ARG A 169 1.30 21.88 5.37
CA ARG A 169 0.28 22.54 4.55
C ARG A 169 -1.11 22.37 5.15
N VAL A 170 -1.98 23.32 4.88
CA VAL A 170 -3.38 23.21 5.27
C VAL A 170 -4.07 22.15 4.41
N VAL A 171 -4.71 21.20 5.07
CA VAL A 171 -5.57 20.19 4.44
C VAL A 171 -7.01 20.57 4.73
N THR A 172 -7.80 20.77 3.68
CA THR A 172 -9.20 21.22 3.87
C THR A 172 -10.09 20.08 4.38
N LYS A 173 -11.24 20.42 4.93
CA LYS A 173 -12.21 19.42 5.39
C LYS A 173 -12.70 18.56 4.24
N GLU A 174 -12.99 19.15 3.08
CA GLU A 174 -13.43 18.47 1.88
C GLU A 174 -12.35 17.47 1.40
N GLU A 175 -11.09 17.90 1.43
CA GLU A 175 -9.96 17.04 1.08
C GLU A 175 -9.85 15.85 2.05
N LEU A 176 -10.03 16.06 3.34
CA LEU A 176 -10.03 15.00 4.34
C LEU A 176 -11.20 14.04 4.14
N PHE A 177 -12.41 14.55 3.90
CA PHE A 177 -13.56 13.69 3.65
C PHE A 177 -13.36 12.82 2.42
N SER A 178 -12.92 13.38 1.32
CA SER A 178 -12.71 12.64 0.06
C SER A 178 -11.62 11.57 0.17
N ASN A 179 -10.50 11.87 0.85
CA ASN A 179 -9.33 11.00 0.85
C ASN A 179 -9.24 10.05 2.05
N VAL A 180 -9.89 10.36 3.17
CA VAL A 180 -9.85 9.54 4.39
C VAL A 180 -11.12 8.72 4.56
N TRP A 181 -12.30 9.30 4.26
CA TRP A 181 -13.61 8.64 4.39
C TRP A 181 -14.16 8.11 3.07
N GLY A 182 -13.66 8.57 1.92
CA GLY A 182 -14.21 8.24 0.61
C GLY A 182 -15.61 8.84 0.43
N ASP A 183 -16.48 8.17 -0.32
CA ASP A 183 -17.85 8.62 -0.60
C ASP A 183 -18.84 8.53 0.58
N SER A 184 -18.34 8.21 1.77
CA SER A 184 -19.17 8.16 2.97
C SER A 184 -19.57 9.57 3.37
N ILE A 185 -20.87 9.87 3.38
CA ILE A 185 -21.41 11.15 3.86
C ILE A 185 -21.17 11.25 5.38
N THR A 186 -20.09 11.89 5.77
CA THR A 186 -19.75 12.17 7.17
C THR A 186 -19.78 13.68 7.39
N GLY A 187 -20.52 14.11 8.41
CA GLY A 187 -20.61 15.55 8.75
C GLY A 187 -19.38 16.05 9.52
N ASP A 188 -19.20 17.36 9.53
CA ASP A 188 -18.12 18.08 10.25
C ASP A 188 -17.93 17.59 11.71
N GLY A 189 -19.01 17.22 12.38
CA GLY A 189 -18.96 16.68 13.74
C GLY A 189 -18.11 15.43 13.88
N THR A 190 -18.17 14.53 12.91
CA THR A 190 -17.38 13.27 12.91
C THR A 190 -15.89 13.57 12.80
N LEU A 191 -15.49 14.46 11.89
CA LEU A 191 -14.07 14.86 11.72
C LEU A 191 -13.53 15.50 13.01
N ASN A 192 -14.26 16.42 13.63
CA ASN A 192 -13.85 17.09 14.86
C ASN A 192 -13.62 16.10 16.02
N VAL A 193 -14.48 15.08 16.13
CA VAL A 193 -14.34 14.02 17.15
C VAL A 193 -13.07 13.22 16.91
N HIS A 194 -12.77 12.83 15.66
CA HIS A 194 -11.55 12.09 15.34
C HIS A 194 -10.28 12.93 15.56
N ILE A 195 -10.29 14.21 15.22
CA ILE A 195 -9.18 15.15 15.52
C ILE A 195 -8.96 15.24 17.03
N ARG A 196 -10.04 15.38 17.82
CA ARG A 196 -9.94 15.42 19.27
C ARG A 196 -9.31 14.13 19.83
N HIS A 197 -9.80 12.97 19.42
CA HIS A 197 -9.25 11.68 19.85
C HIS A 197 -7.78 11.49 19.45
N LEU A 198 -7.38 11.99 18.27
CA LEU A 198 -5.98 11.97 17.88
C LEU A 198 -5.14 12.84 18.81
N ARG A 199 -5.57 14.07 19.07
CA ARG A 199 -4.87 14.98 19.99
C ARG A 199 -4.72 14.36 21.38
N GLU A 200 -5.77 13.73 21.91
CA GLU A 200 -5.72 13.05 23.21
C GLU A 200 -4.65 11.92 23.26
N LYS A 201 -4.25 11.38 22.10
CA LYS A 201 -3.31 10.27 22.00
C LYS A 201 -1.90 10.67 21.64
N ILE A 202 -1.70 11.77 20.91
CA ILE A 202 -0.39 12.14 20.37
C ILE A 202 0.15 13.48 20.88
N GLU A 203 -0.71 14.35 21.44
CA GLU A 203 -0.30 15.66 21.96
C GLU A 203 -0.03 15.59 23.46
N VAL A 204 0.90 16.39 23.91
CA VAL A 204 1.12 16.57 25.36
C VAL A 204 -0.08 17.28 26.02
N ASN A 205 -0.62 18.27 25.33
CA ASN A 205 -1.84 18.96 25.74
C ASN A 205 -2.85 19.03 24.60
N PRO A 206 -3.92 18.21 24.62
CA PRO A 206 -4.91 18.18 23.54
C PRO A 206 -5.65 19.50 23.29
N ASN A 207 -5.72 20.36 24.30
CA ASN A 207 -6.39 21.66 24.23
C ASN A 207 -5.46 22.77 23.68
N ASP A 208 -4.14 22.53 23.73
CA ASP A 208 -3.12 23.42 23.16
C ASP A 208 -2.19 22.55 22.27
N PRO A 209 -2.69 22.07 21.12
CA PRO A 209 -1.98 21.10 20.29
C PRO A 209 -0.78 21.72 19.61
N GLN A 210 0.35 21.00 19.63
CA GLN A 210 1.59 21.40 18.96
C GLN A 210 1.67 20.85 17.53
N TYR A 211 1.13 19.67 17.30
CA TYR A 211 1.21 18.98 16.00
C TYR A 211 0.00 19.25 15.12
N ILE A 212 -1.20 18.87 15.56
CA ILE A 212 -2.42 19.02 14.76
C ILE A 212 -3.11 20.34 15.12
N LYS A 213 -2.91 21.37 14.29
CA LYS A 213 -3.53 22.68 14.49
C LYS A 213 -4.80 22.85 13.67
N THR A 214 -5.74 23.61 14.21
CA THR A 214 -6.98 23.97 13.50
C THR A 214 -6.76 25.27 12.73
N VAL A 215 -7.09 25.25 11.44
CA VAL A 215 -7.20 26.45 10.61
C VAL A 215 -8.68 26.76 10.47
N TRP A 216 -9.15 27.72 11.25
CA TRP A 216 -10.56 28.07 11.39
C TRP A 216 -11.22 28.32 10.03
N GLY A 217 -12.38 27.72 9.81
CA GLY A 217 -13.15 27.84 8.58
C GLY A 217 -12.61 27.01 7.41
N THR A 218 -11.38 26.45 7.49
CA THR A 218 -10.71 25.76 6.35
C THR A 218 -10.47 24.27 6.60
N GLY A 219 -9.79 23.94 7.70
CA GLY A 219 -9.39 22.54 7.92
C GLY A 219 -8.31 22.42 9.01
N TYR A 220 -7.33 21.57 8.74
CA TYR A 220 -6.27 21.23 9.69
C TYR A 220 -4.90 21.26 9.05
N VAL A 221 -3.88 21.51 9.84
CA VAL A 221 -2.48 21.38 9.44
C VAL A 221 -1.74 20.56 10.50
N LEU A 222 -0.92 19.61 10.04
CA LEU A 222 0.06 18.96 10.90
C LEU A 222 1.39 19.68 10.73
N GLU A 223 1.86 20.30 11.80
CA GLU A 223 3.14 21.00 11.80
C GLU A 223 4.26 20.09 12.30
N ASP A 224 5.36 20.06 11.53
CA ASP A 224 6.58 19.37 11.92
C ASP A 224 7.40 20.28 12.82
N VAL A 225 7.16 20.17 14.13
CA VAL A 225 7.93 20.91 15.13
C VAL A 225 9.30 20.24 15.25
N LYS A 226 10.27 20.72 14.47
CA LYS A 226 11.68 20.33 14.66
C LYS A 226 12.16 20.91 15.99
N ARG A 227 12.76 20.06 16.81
CA ARG A 227 13.59 20.51 17.95
C ARG A 227 14.86 21.18 17.48
#